data_d3c258709b786751cf706343c46c6940
#
_entry.id   d3c258709b786751cf706343c46c6940
#
_cell.length_a   1.000
_cell.length_b   1.000
_cell.length_c   1.000
_cell.angle_alpha   90.00
_cell.angle_beta   90.00
_cell.angle_gamma   90.00
#
_symmetry.space_group_name_H-M   'P 1'
#
loop_
_entity.id
_entity.type
_entity.pdbx_description
1 polymer ?
#
loop_
_entity_poly.entity_id
_entity_poly.type
_entity_poly.pdbx_seq_one_letter_code
_entity_poly.pdbx_strand_id
1 'polypeptide(L)'
;MLKSVQDFLNEFRDHVINEAKRNAPKSMGTLKDSIKGYVKESANSIQITFEMEEYGWYQNEGVKGANPSNVSPNARIKGQQAPNSRFKFGSGTKRGTWSMFVSSIEKWAKRRNIRFRNDKGQYAKGNYKSLAYVIARNIYSRGLKPSLFFTKPFEQAFKQLPNGLVEKYGLEAEQLFDEILNENFKQ
;
A
#
# COMPACT_ATOMS: atom_id res chain seq x y z
N MET A 1 -6.22 23.85 17.52
CA MET A 1 -5.45 23.90 16.27
C MET A 1 -6.02 24.99 15.40
N LEU A 2 -5.17 25.77 14.77
CA LEU A 2 -5.57 26.81 13.86
C LEU A 2 -6.27 26.18 12.64
N LYS A 3 -7.34 26.80 12.16
CA LYS A 3 -8.22 26.20 11.13
C LYS A 3 -7.47 25.85 9.84
N SER A 4 -6.54 26.70 9.40
CA SER A 4 -5.80 26.49 8.17
C SER A 4 -4.77 25.33 8.26
N VAL A 5 -4.21 25.07 9.45
CA VAL A 5 -3.33 23.92 9.69
C VAL A 5 -4.15 22.63 9.66
N GLN A 6 -5.34 22.63 10.23
CA GLN A 6 -6.23 21.47 10.18
C GLN A 6 -6.66 21.16 8.75
N ASP A 7 -7.04 22.18 7.99
CA ASP A 7 -7.42 22.04 6.59
C ASP A 7 -6.24 21.47 5.76
N PHE A 8 -5.03 22.00 5.95
CA PHE A 8 -3.82 21.52 5.30
C PHE A 8 -3.51 20.04 5.61
N LEU A 9 -3.65 19.61 6.86
CA LEU A 9 -3.43 18.21 7.24
C LEU A 9 -4.54 17.28 6.70
N ASN A 10 -5.77 17.78 6.60
CA ASN A 10 -6.84 17.05 5.94
C ASN A 10 -6.57 16.90 4.44
N GLU A 11 -6.12 17.96 3.77
CA GLU A 11 -5.71 17.90 2.35
C GLU A 11 -4.56 16.92 2.12
N PHE A 12 -3.54 16.92 2.99
CA PHE A 12 -2.45 15.95 2.95
C PHE A 12 -2.98 14.52 3.07
N ARG A 13 -3.81 14.24 4.07
CA ARG A 13 -4.45 12.93 4.28
C ARG A 13 -5.21 12.49 3.04
N ASP A 14 -6.05 13.36 2.51
CA ASP A 14 -6.92 13.05 1.36
C ASP A 14 -6.10 12.83 0.09
N HIS A 15 -5.04 13.61 -0.13
CA HIS A 15 -4.11 13.42 -1.23
C HIS A 15 -3.47 12.02 -1.16
N VAL A 16 -2.92 11.62 -0.01
CA VAL A 16 -2.31 10.30 0.19
C VAL A 16 -3.31 9.17 -0.08
N ILE A 17 -4.54 9.30 0.45
CA ILE A 17 -5.60 8.31 0.24
C ILE A 17 -5.97 8.18 -1.24
N ASN A 18 -6.17 9.30 -1.93
CA ASN A 18 -6.57 9.31 -3.33
C ASN A 18 -5.49 8.68 -4.23
N GLU A 19 -4.23 9.04 -4.02
CA GLU A 19 -3.10 8.46 -4.75
C GLU A 19 -2.93 6.96 -4.43
N ALA A 20 -3.04 6.56 -3.16
CA ALA A 20 -3.00 5.16 -2.77
C ALA A 20 -4.13 4.35 -3.43
N LYS A 21 -5.36 4.88 -3.45
CA LYS A 21 -6.51 4.25 -4.13
C LYS A 21 -6.29 4.14 -5.64
N ARG A 22 -5.69 5.15 -6.26
CA ARG A 22 -5.38 5.14 -7.70
C ARG A 22 -4.35 4.07 -8.06
N ASN A 23 -3.31 3.93 -7.22
CA ASN A 23 -2.20 3.01 -7.44
C ASN A 23 -2.45 1.60 -6.89
N ALA A 24 -3.50 1.38 -6.10
CA ALA A 24 -3.83 0.08 -5.52
C ALA A 24 -4.08 -0.99 -6.61
N PRO A 25 -3.65 -2.24 -6.39
CA PRO A 25 -3.87 -3.33 -7.33
C PRO A 25 -5.34 -3.50 -7.70
N LYS A 26 -5.65 -3.48 -9.00
CA LYS A 26 -7.04 -3.54 -9.55
C LYS A 26 -7.80 -4.84 -9.26
N SER A 27 -7.12 -5.85 -8.73
CA SER A 27 -7.70 -7.18 -8.55
C SER A 27 -8.61 -7.32 -7.31
N MET A 28 -8.64 -6.32 -6.44
CA MET A 28 -9.33 -6.38 -5.15
C MET A 28 -10.06 -5.06 -4.88
N GLY A 29 -11.30 -4.96 -5.36
CA GLY A 29 -12.14 -3.77 -5.17
C GLY A 29 -12.24 -3.34 -3.72
N THR A 30 -12.40 -4.28 -2.79
CA THR A 30 -12.50 -4.07 -1.35
C THR A 30 -11.28 -3.36 -0.74
N LEU A 31 -10.06 -3.54 -1.28
CA LEU A 31 -8.87 -2.86 -0.76
C LEU A 31 -8.97 -1.35 -0.93
N LYS A 32 -9.40 -0.88 -2.10
CA LYS A 32 -9.54 0.56 -2.35
C LYS A 32 -10.53 1.22 -1.40
N ASP A 33 -11.63 0.53 -1.13
CA ASP A 33 -12.71 1.03 -0.29
C ASP A 33 -12.31 1.03 1.19
N SER A 34 -11.39 0.13 1.58
CA SER A 34 -10.88 0.03 2.95
C SER A 34 -9.83 1.08 3.31
N ILE A 35 -9.22 1.76 2.32
CA ILE A 35 -8.19 2.77 2.60
C ILE A 35 -8.88 4.02 3.16
N LYS A 36 -8.58 4.32 4.43
CA LYS A 36 -9.11 5.46 5.18
C LYS A 36 -7.98 6.17 5.92
N GLY A 37 -8.24 7.39 6.35
CA GLY A 37 -7.32 8.14 7.18
C GLY A 37 -8.05 9.12 8.08
N TYR A 38 -7.44 9.43 9.21
CA TYR A 38 -7.99 10.31 10.24
C TYR A 38 -6.91 11.25 10.74
N VAL A 39 -7.28 12.50 10.94
CA VAL A 39 -6.46 13.49 11.65
C VAL A 39 -7.06 13.66 13.03
N LYS A 40 -6.27 13.35 14.07
CA LYS A 40 -6.65 13.48 15.46
C LYS A 40 -5.76 14.51 16.13
N GLU A 41 -6.37 15.50 16.75
CA GLU A 41 -5.70 16.49 17.56
C GLU A 41 -5.72 16.11 19.04
N SER A 42 -4.63 16.38 19.72
CA SER A 42 -4.46 16.32 21.17
C SER A 42 -3.81 17.61 21.64
N ALA A 43 -3.82 17.89 22.96
CA ALA A 43 -3.32 19.14 23.50
C ALA A 43 -1.92 19.56 23.02
N ASN A 44 -1.02 18.58 22.81
CA ASN A 44 0.39 18.84 22.45
C ASN A 44 0.85 18.04 21.22
N SER A 45 -0.06 17.43 20.45
CA SER A 45 0.32 16.61 19.30
C SER A 45 -0.81 16.47 18.28
N ILE A 46 -0.41 16.27 17.04
CA ILE A 46 -1.32 15.93 15.95
C ILE A 46 -0.91 14.56 15.43
N GLN A 47 -1.89 13.67 15.29
CA GLN A 47 -1.70 12.32 14.78
C GLN A 47 -2.50 12.16 13.50
N ILE A 48 -1.80 11.73 12.42
CA ILE A 48 -2.44 11.27 11.19
C ILE A 48 -2.36 9.76 11.16
N THR A 49 -3.51 9.09 11.12
CA THR A 49 -3.59 7.63 11.09
C THR A 49 -4.17 7.19 9.76
N PHE A 50 -3.54 6.19 9.14
CA PHE A 50 -4.05 5.54 7.93
C PHE A 50 -4.38 4.09 8.23
N GLU A 51 -5.53 3.64 7.74
CA GLU A 51 -6.04 2.29 7.93
C GLU A 51 -6.35 1.66 6.57
N MET A 52 -6.13 0.36 6.48
CA MET A 52 -6.56 -0.46 5.35
C MET A 52 -6.68 -1.92 5.79
N GLU A 53 -7.35 -2.72 4.98
CA GLU A 53 -7.39 -4.18 5.17
C GLU A 53 -5.99 -4.77 5.33
N GLU A 54 -5.84 -5.76 6.23
CA GLU A 54 -4.53 -6.37 6.58
C GLU A 54 -3.74 -6.83 5.34
N TYR A 55 -4.42 -7.40 4.36
CA TYR A 55 -3.76 -7.86 3.14
C TYR A 55 -3.20 -6.71 2.26
N GLY A 56 -3.66 -5.48 2.48
CA GLY A 56 -3.13 -4.29 1.82
C GLY A 56 -1.66 -4.07 2.19
N TRP A 57 -1.29 -4.32 3.44
CA TRP A 57 0.11 -4.22 3.89
C TRP A 57 1.00 -5.26 3.20
N TYR A 58 0.51 -6.50 3.02
CA TYR A 58 1.24 -7.53 2.28
C TYR A 58 1.44 -7.16 0.81
N GLN A 59 0.45 -6.53 0.18
CA GLN A 59 0.57 -6.03 -1.19
C GLN A 59 1.51 -4.82 -1.28
N ASN A 60 1.44 -3.92 -0.32
CA ASN A 60 2.26 -2.71 -0.29
C ASN A 60 3.74 -3.05 -0.11
N GLU A 61 4.09 -3.76 0.95
CA GLU A 61 5.47 -4.08 1.33
C GLU A 61 6.02 -5.34 0.66
N GLY A 62 5.13 -6.12 0.03
CA GLY A 62 5.46 -7.45 -0.44
C GLY A 62 5.61 -8.46 0.69
N VAL A 63 5.98 -9.68 0.35
CA VAL A 63 6.19 -10.79 1.31
C VAL A 63 7.43 -11.57 0.90
N LYS A 64 8.35 -11.81 1.82
CA LYS A 64 9.53 -12.67 1.59
C LYS A 64 9.09 -14.08 1.26
N GLY A 65 9.75 -14.71 0.30
CA GLY A 65 9.55 -16.11 -0.01
C GLY A 65 10.12 -17.03 1.07
N ALA A 66 9.51 -18.21 1.21
CA ALA A 66 9.95 -19.20 2.16
C ALA A 66 11.26 -19.89 1.72
N ASN A 67 11.45 -20.06 0.40
CA ASN A 67 12.61 -20.76 -0.15
C ASN A 67 12.99 -20.22 -1.55
N PRO A 68 13.65 -19.06 -1.63
CA PRO A 68 13.97 -18.39 -2.90
C PRO A 68 14.91 -19.19 -3.81
N SER A 69 15.70 -20.10 -3.24
CA SER A 69 16.63 -20.96 -4.01
C SER A 69 15.92 -22.12 -4.72
N ASN A 70 14.74 -22.52 -4.25
CA ASN A 70 13.97 -23.62 -4.82
C ASN A 70 13.04 -23.16 -5.94
N VAL A 71 13.60 -22.57 -6.96
CA VAL A 71 12.88 -22.04 -8.14
C VAL A 71 13.31 -22.80 -9.38
N SER A 72 12.35 -23.06 -10.28
CA SER A 72 12.65 -23.72 -11.57
C SER A 72 13.82 -23.02 -12.28
N PRO A 73 14.77 -23.79 -12.84
CA PRO A 73 15.88 -23.23 -13.64
C PRO A 73 15.41 -22.32 -14.79
N ASN A 74 14.24 -22.62 -15.36
CA ASN A 74 13.62 -21.88 -16.46
C ASN A 74 12.78 -20.69 -16.01
N ALA A 75 12.73 -20.37 -14.71
CA ALA A 75 11.98 -19.22 -14.23
C ALA A 75 12.63 -17.90 -14.69
N ARG A 76 11.85 -17.04 -15.32
CA ARG A 76 12.31 -15.70 -15.76
C ARG A 76 12.75 -14.82 -14.59
N ILE A 77 12.06 -14.95 -13.44
CA ILE A 77 12.36 -14.19 -12.24
C ILE A 77 12.97 -15.16 -11.23
N LYS A 78 14.19 -14.89 -10.78
CA LYS A 78 14.93 -15.69 -9.80
C LYS A 78 15.15 -14.87 -8.52
N GLY A 79 15.44 -15.57 -7.42
CA GLY A 79 15.75 -14.95 -6.14
C GLY A 79 14.54 -14.40 -5.36
N GLN A 80 14.83 -13.71 -4.27
CA GLN A 80 13.86 -13.13 -3.35
C GLN A 80 13.20 -11.89 -3.96
N GLN A 81 11.84 -11.84 -3.96
CA GLN A 81 11.11 -10.72 -4.55
C GLN A 81 10.91 -9.53 -3.61
N ALA A 82 10.99 -9.75 -2.30
CA ALA A 82 10.81 -8.71 -1.30
C ALA A 82 11.86 -8.84 -0.17
N PRO A 83 13.16 -8.61 -0.45
CA PRO A 83 14.23 -8.86 0.52
C PRO A 83 14.09 -8.01 1.79
N ASN A 84 13.55 -6.80 1.66
CA ASN A 84 13.42 -5.85 2.77
C ASN A 84 12.05 -5.88 3.48
N SER A 85 11.11 -6.75 3.01
CA SER A 85 9.80 -6.85 3.65
C SER A 85 9.92 -7.40 5.08
N ARG A 86 9.10 -6.89 5.99
CA ARG A 86 8.92 -7.47 7.34
C ARG A 86 8.12 -8.78 7.33
N PHE A 87 7.33 -9.01 6.28
CA PHE A 87 6.50 -10.20 6.13
C PHE A 87 7.26 -11.33 5.43
N LYS A 88 7.00 -12.58 5.85
CA LYS A 88 7.61 -13.78 5.27
C LYS A 88 6.58 -14.91 5.20
N PHE A 89 6.52 -15.62 4.07
CA PHE A 89 5.71 -16.84 3.97
C PHE A 89 6.17 -17.90 4.98
N GLY A 90 5.19 -18.53 5.65
CA GLY A 90 5.43 -19.58 6.63
C GLY A 90 5.81 -19.11 8.04
N SER A 91 5.91 -17.79 8.31
CA SER A 91 6.27 -17.26 9.63
C SER A 91 5.08 -16.75 10.46
N GLY A 92 3.89 -16.67 9.88
CA GLY A 92 2.70 -16.13 10.57
C GLY A 92 1.99 -17.17 11.46
N THR A 93 1.26 -16.67 12.46
CA THR A 93 0.38 -17.48 13.32
C THR A 93 -0.91 -17.91 12.61
N LYS A 94 -1.42 -17.07 11.70
CA LYS A 94 -2.58 -17.38 10.86
C LYS A 94 -2.14 -18.21 9.65
N ARG A 95 -2.30 -19.52 9.73
CA ARG A 95 -1.95 -20.44 8.64
C ARG A 95 -3.20 -20.77 7.83
N GLY A 96 -3.30 -20.23 6.62
CA GLY A 96 -4.21 -20.77 5.61
C GLY A 96 -3.70 -22.11 5.07
N THR A 97 -4.60 -22.97 4.58
CA THR A 97 -4.18 -24.22 3.95
C THR A 97 -3.60 -23.95 2.54
N TRP A 98 -2.65 -24.79 2.13
CA TRP A 98 -2.12 -24.74 0.76
C TRP A 98 -3.22 -24.83 -0.31
N SER A 99 -4.22 -25.65 -0.08
CA SER A 99 -5.38 -25.81 -0.95
C SER A 99 -6.17 -24.50 -1.12
N MET A 100 -6.39 -23.76 -0.04
CA MET A 100 -7.07 -22.45 -0.09
C MET A 100 -6.24 -21.43 -0.88
N PHE A 101 -4.92 -21.42 -0.71
CA PHE A 101 -4.04 -20.53 -1.44
C PHE A 101 -4.08 -20.82 -2.95
N VAL A 102 -3.93 -22.09 -3.34
CA VAL A 102 -4.02 -22.51 -4.76
C VAL A 102 -5.40 -22.18 -5.34
N SER A 103 -6.49 -22.45 -4.61
CA SER A 103 -7.85 -22.13 -5.05
C SER A 103 -8.07 -20.63 -5.28
N SER A 104 -7.50 -19.78 -4.43
CA SER A 104 -7.57 -18.32 -4.60
C SER A 104 -6.85 -17.87 -5.88
N ILE A 105 -5.67 -18.42 -6.14
CA ILE A 105 -4.92 -18.16 -7.38
C ILE A 105 -5.67 -18.70 -8.62
N GLU A 106 -6.32 -19.86 -8.50
CA GLU A 106 -7.13 -20.41 -9.60
C GLU A 106 -8.31 -19.49 -9.96
N LYS A 107 -9.05 -19.02 -8.95
CA LYS A 107 -10.14 -18.05 -9.14
C LYS A 107 -9.64 -16.75 -9.78
N TRP A 108 -8.49 -16.26 -9.34
CA TRP A 108 -7.86 -15.09 -9.92
C TRP A 108 -7.43 -15.31 -11.36
N ALA A 109 -6.80 -16.43 -11.68
CA ALA A 109 -6.34 -16.77 -13.04
C ALA A 109 -7.54 -16.92 -14.01
N LYS A 110 -8.64 -17.54 -13.56
CA LYS A 110 -9.89 -17.65 -14.34
C LYS A 110 -10.47 -16.26 -14.66
N ARG A 111 -10.60 -15.39 -13.66
CA ARG A 111 -11.13 -14.02 -13.86
C ARG A 111 -10.28 -13.19 -14.84
N ARG A 112 -8.98 -13.41 -14.87
CA ARG A 112 -8.02 -12.72 -15.73
C ARG A 112 -7.75 -13.45 -17.06
N ASN A 113 -8.38 -14.61 -17.29
CA ASN A 113 -8.13 -15.48 -18.44
C ASN A 113 -6.64 -15.78 -18.65
N ILE A 114 -5.90 -16.00 -17.55
CA ILE A 114 -4.48 -16.32 -17.58
C ILE A 114 -4.34 -17.81 -17.85
N ARG A 115 -3.62 -18.18 -18.91
CA ARG A 115 -3.42 -19.58 -19.34
C ARG A 115 -1.93 -19.84 -19.57
N PHE A 116 -1.56 -21.11 -19.57
CA PHE A 116 -0.22 -21.51 -20.01
C PHE A 116 0.04 -21.05 -21.45
N ARG A 117 1.29 -20.65 -21.68
CA ARG A 117 1.79 -20.33 -23.02
C ARG A 117 3.06 -21.13 -23.28
N ASN A 118 3.24 -21.59 -24.52
CA ASN A 118 4.48 -22.19 -24.99
C ASN A 118 5.54 -21.11 -25.28
N ASP A 119 6.74 -21.53 -25.67
CA ASP A 119 7.85 -20.62 -25.97
C ASP A 119 7.55 -19.67 -27.14
N LYS A 120 6.63 -20.04 -28.02
CA LYS A 120 6.13 -19.20 -29.14
C LYS A 120 5.00 -18.24 -28.71
N GLY A 121 4.65 -18.18 -27.42
CA GLY A 121 3.59 -17.32 -26.88
C GLY A 121 2.16 -17.80 -27.14
N GLN A 122 1.96 -18.96 -27.76
CA GLN A 122 0.66 -19.56 -28.02
C GLN A 122 0.10 -20.26 -26.78
N TYR A 123 -1.22 -20.39 -26.67
CA TYR A 123 -1.84 -21.11 -25.57
C TYR A 123 -1.43 -22.59 -25.59
N ALA A 124 -0.91 -23.06 -24.47
CA ALA A 124 -0.53 -24.45 -24.27
C ALA A 124 -1.63 -25.22 -23.53
N LYS A 125 -1.63 -26.57 -23.70
CA LYS A 125 -2.53 -27.44 -22.93
C LYS A 125 -2.26 -27.33 -21.43
N GLY A 126 -3.30 -27.26 -20.64
CA GLY A 126 -3.26 -27.21 -19.18
C GLY A 126 -4.54 -26.62 -18.60
N ASN A 127 -4.87 -27.04 -17.39
CA ASN A 127 -6.04 -26.52 -16.71
C ASN A 127 -5.64 -25.40 -15.75
N TYR A 128 -6.63 -24.62 -15.31
CA TYR A 128 -6.42 -23.52 -14.36
C TYR A 128 -5.88 -23.98 -13.01
N LYS A 129 -6.20 -25.19 -12.56
CA LYS A 129 -5.72 -25.73 -11.29
C LYS A 129 -4.21 -25.99 -11.34
N SER A 130 -3.72 -26.59 -12.42
CA SER A 130 -2.28 -26.82 -12.64
C SER A 130 -1.52 -25.50 -12.74
N LEU A 131 -2.06 -24.53 -13.48
CA LEU A 131 -1.50 -23.19 -13.58
C LEU A 131 -1.43 -22.52 -12.21
N ALA A 132 -2.51 -22.56 -11.45
CA ALA A 132 -2.59 -21.97 -10.12
C ALA A 132 -1.57 -22.60 -9.17
N TYR A 133 -1.37 -23.92 -9.25
CA TYR A 133 -0.35 -24.61 -8.45
C TYR A 133 1.06 -24.09 -8.75
N VAL A 134 1.42 -23.95 -10.02
CA VAL A 134 2.74 -23.42 -10.44
C VAL A 134 2.92 -21.99 -9.97
N ILE A 135 1.91 -21.14 -10.14
CA ILE A 135 1.96 -19.73 -9.70
C ILE A 135 2.08 -19.66 -8.17
N ALA A 136 1.23 -20.40 -7.43
CA ALA A 136 1.25 -20.44 -5.97
C ALA A 136 2.61 -20.91 -5.43
N ARG A 137 3.19 -21.97 -5.99
CA ARG A 137 4.51 -22.46 -5.63
C ARG A 137 5.59 -21.40 -5.85
N ASN A 138 5.53 -20.70 -6.98
CA ASN A 138 6.48 -19.63 -7.29
C ASN A 138 6.34 -18.45 -6.30
N ILE A 139 5.12 -18.01 -6.01
CA ILE A 139 4.85 -16.93 -5.03
C ILE A 139 5.34 -17.35 -3.65
N TYR A 140 5.01 -18.56 -3.19
CA TYR A 140 5.42 -19.04 -1.88
C TYR A 140 6.95 -19.15 -1.77
N SER A 141 7.63 -19.66 -2.79
CA SER A 141 9.08 -19.84 -2.76
C SER A 141 9.85 -18.51 -2.84
N ARG A 142 9.48 -17.61 -3.75
CA ARG A 142 10.23 -16.38 -4.04
C ARG A 142 9.71 -15.15 -3.31
N GLY A 143 8.47 -15.20 -2.89
CA GLY A 143 7.79 -14.07 -2.29
C GLY A 143 6.89 -13.30 -3.27
N LEU A 144 6.24 -12.29 -2.72
CA LEU A 144 5.39 -11.35 -3.42
C LEU A 144 6.13 -10.02 -3.55
N LYS A 145 6.28 -9.53 -4.79
CA LYS A 145 6.92 -8.24 -5.05
C LYS A 145 6.13 -7.10 -4.41
N PRO A 146 6.78 -6.14 -3.72
CA PRO A 146 6.12 -4.97 -3.18
C PRO A 146 5.54 -4.10 -4.31
N SER A 147 4.31 -3.66 -4.14
CA SER A 147 3.66 -2.71 -5.05
C SER A 147 3.92 -1.25 -4.67
N LEU A 148 4.16 -0.99 -3.39
CA LEU A 148 4.41 0.32 -2.79
C LEU A 148 3.28 1.34 -3.10
N PHE A 149 2.05 0.86 -3.32
CA PHE A 149 0.92 1.68 -3.73
C PHE A 149 0.53 2.73 -2.69
N PHE A 150 0.82 2.47 -1.42
CA PHE A 150 0.61 3.40 -0.31
C PHE A 150 1.91 4.12 0.07
N THR A 151 3.02 3.38 0.21
CA THR A 151 4.30 3.93 0.69
C THR A 151 4.83 5.03 -0.22
N LYS A 152 4.82 4.84 -1.55
CA LYS A 152 5.32 5.88 -2.47
C LYS A 152 4.54 7.20 -2.41
N PRO A 153 3.19 7.21 -2.51
CA PRO A 153 2.42 8.44 -2.35
C PRO A 153 2.63 9.10 -1.00
N PHE A 154 2.67 8.29 0.07
CA PHE A 154 2.91 8.82 1.40
C PHE A 154 4.28 9.50 1.51
N GLU A 155 5.37 8.85 1.10
CA GLU A 155 6.72 9.42 1.16
C GLU A 155 6.85 10.68 0.30
N GLN A 156 6.23 10.71 -0.87
CA GLN A 156 6.24 11.88 -1.75
C GLN A 156 5.52 13.08 -1.12
N ALA A 157 4.34 12.86 -0.57
CA ALA A 157 3.58 13.89 0.11
C ALA A 157 4.26 14.35 1.42
N PHE A 158 4.81 13.38 2.18
CA PHE A 158 5.46 13.65 3.46
C PHE A 158 6.72 14.55 3.33
N LYS A 159 7.44 14.46 2.22
CA LYS A 159 8.59 15.34 1.97
C LYS A 159 8.22 16.83 1.91
N GLN A 160 6.99 17.14 1.51
CA GLN A 160 6.50 18.52 1.41
C GLN A 160 5.78 18.99 2.69
N LEU A 161 5.38 18.06 3.55
CA LEU A 161 4.60 18.33 4.75
C LEU A 161 5.30 19.31 5.72
N PRO A 162 6.59 19.18 6.06
CA PRO A 162 7.24 20.09 7.00
C PRO A 162 7.22 21.55 6.52
N ASN A 163 7.55 21.80 5.26
CA ASN A 163 7.56 23.15 4.70
C ASN A 163 6.16 23.76 4.67
N GLY A 164 5.15 22.99 4.26
CA GLY A 164 3.76 23.43 4.25
C GLY A 164 3.24 23.75 5.66
N LEU A 165 3.61 22.96 6.66
CA LEU A 165 3.26 23.26 8.06
C LEU A 165 3.89 24.55 8.56
N VAL A 166 5.19 24.77 8.31
CA VAL A 166 5.89 26.01 8.70
C VAL A 166 5.26 27.22 8.05
N GLU A 167 4.92 27.15 6.76
CA GLU A 167 4.23 28.22 6.04
C GLU A 167 2.88 28.54 6.65
N LYS A 168 2.04 27.53 6.92
CA LYS A 168 0.70 27.74 7.51
C LYS A 168 0.75 28.29 8.92
N TYR A 169 1.64 27.78 9.77
CA TYR A 169 1.82 28.33 11.12
C TYR A 169 2.34 29.77 11.09
N GLY A 170 3.25 30.10 10.17
CA GLY A 170 3.74 31.45 10.00
C GLY A 170 2.65 32.46 9.63
N LEU A 171 1.87 32.13 8.59
CA LEU A 171 0.75 32.99 8.16
C LEU A 171 -0.31 33.19 9.26
N GLU A 172 -0.62 32.15 10.02
CA GLU A 172 -1.60 32.25 11.10
C GLU A 172 -1.07 33.05 12.30
N ALA A 173 0.23 33.00 12.58
CA ALA A 173 0.84 33.83 13.58
C ALA A 173 0.77 35.32 13.20
N GLU A 174 1.04 35.67 11.94
CA GLU A 174 0.89 37.05 11.44
C GLU A 174 -0.55 37.54 11.56
N GLN A 175 -1.53 36.76 11.16
CA GLN A 175 -2.96 37.12 11.29
C GLN A 175 -3.37 37.34 12.73
N LEU A 176 -2.90 36.49 13.64
CA LEU A 176 -3.20 36.63 15.07
C LEU A 176 -2.57 37.90 15.66
N PHE A 177 -1.35 38.25 15.24
CA PHE A 177 -0.68 39.49 15.60
C PHE A 177 -1.46 40.72 15.10
N ASP A 178 -1.93 40.69 13.85
CA ASP A 178 -2.72 41.78 13.25
C ASP A 178 -4.08 41.95 13.95
N GLU A 179 -4.75 40.85 14.32
CA GLU A 179 -5.97 40.90 15.10
C GLU A 179 -5.75 41.53 16.49
N ILE A 180 -4.72 41.09 17.22
CA ILE A 180 -4.36 41.64 18.54
C ILE A 180 -4.02 43.12 18.44
N LEU A 181 -3.26 43.54 17.43
CA LEU A 181 -2.91 44.95 17.24
C LEU A 181 -4.16 45.79 16.92
N ASN A 182 -5.04 45.29 16.04
CA ASN A 182 -6.26 45.98 15.66
C ASN A 182 -7.28 46.11 16.81
N GLU A 183 -7.34 45.12 17.72
CA GLU A 183 -8.18 45.21 18.92
C GLU A 183 -7.64 46.19 19.96
N ASN A 184 -6.32 46.28 20.14
CA ASN A 184 -5.69 47.14 21.12
C ASN A 184 -5.58 48.62 20.70
N PHE A 185 -5.69 48.93 19.40
CA PHE A 185 -5.61 50.30 18.87
C PHE A 185 -6.98 50.90 18.48
N LYS A 186 -8.09 50.22 18.78
CA LYS A 186 -9.46 50.72 18.61
C LYS A 186 -10.04 51.39 19.86
N GLN A 187 -9.18 51.83 20.80
CA GLN A 187 -9.60 52.66 21.93
C GLN A 187 -9.36 54.14 21.66
#